data_dab453ee11954958dcbd90215b5e8cff
#
_entry.id   dab453ee11954958dcbd90215b5e8cff
#
_cell.length_a   1.000
_cell.length_b   1.000
_cell.length_c   1.000
_cell.angle_alpha   90.00
_cell.angle_beta   90.00
_cell.angle_gamma   90.00
#
_symmetry.space_group_name_H-M   'P 1'
#
loop_
_entity.id
_entity.type
_entity.pdbx_description
1 polymer ?
#
loop_
_entity_poly.entity_id
_entity_poly.type
_entity_poly.pdbx_seq_one_letter_code
_entity_poly.pdbx_strand_id
1 'polypeptide(L)'
;GTMFGVRSEADAELTKKTLPMLRELYRRERSRVPVQMKLEIEEGGEKLTVTDADGNKAFAYGDAEPQPARTDPTESLNRSLTKTGGTPFTAEKITVEMDGGPWFIPGSAVNELRREALDALLKKREALRPWPTTEEHVAALPQRTLPPRRTLRARFERWDQVPEQALSGVEYLILPIAQADRVLREWRAKTLLELPRVMFGALEQDTARRIAATQDAGFAGYEVSNIAHLRLCRGLPMTGGFGLNITNNVAAQFYAEQGLSSLLILPEVKDSDIASIAPTRNGKPVPTGVMIYGHMPLMLTRACPLQNIHDCAHCDKTGVLTDRKAKKFPVRCGLGVRTIYNPVPIYMGDKPGALAVDYGVAYFTLESREEAAQILDSIRTHAPFEGDFTRGLYFKGTN
;
A
#
# COMPACT_ATOMS: atom_id res chain seq x y z
N GLY A 1 -6.61 16.77 16.83
CA GLY A 1 -6.67 18.01 16.08
C GLY A 1 -6.69 17.77 14.59
N THR A 2 -7.25 18.66 13.81
CA THR A 2 -7.18 18.62 12.36
C THR A 2 -5.72 18.82 11.93
N MET A 3 -5.23 17.98 11.06
CA MET A 3 -3.89 18.13 10.50
C MET A 3 -3.81 19.36 9.58
N PHE A 4 -4.93 19.68 8.95
CA PHE A 4 -5.10 20.85 8.07
C PHE A 4 -6.47 21.51 8.34
N GLY A 5 -6.51 22.84 8.31
CA GLY A 5 -7.72 23.63 8.50
C GLY A 5 -7.97 24.09 9.92
N VAL A 6 -9.01 24.93 10.10
CA VAL A 6 -9.45 25.45 11.39
C VAL A 6 -10.57 24.57 11.92
N ARG A 7 -10.49 24.20 13.21
CA ARG A 7 -11.51 23.41 13.86
C ARG A 7 -12.78 24.26 14.06
N SER A 8 -13.90 23.80 13.49
CA SER A 8 -15.21 24.44 13.67
C SER A 8 -15.92 23.98 14.94
N GLU A 9 -16.97 24.67 15.35
CA GLU A 9 -17.85 24.26 16.45
C GLU A 9 -18.51 22.91 16.14
N ALA A 10 -18.90 22.66 14.89
CA ALA A 10 -19.46 21.38 14.45
C ALA A 10 -18.47 20.23 14.63
N ASP A 11 -17.16 20.44 14.35
CA ASP A 11 -16.11 19.45 14.60
C ASP A 11 -15.94 19.18 16.09
N ALA A 12 -16.08 20.20 16.93
CA ALA A 12 -16.00 20.07 18.38
C ALA A 12 -17.17 19.23 18.93
N GLU A 13 -18.40 19.50 18.47
CA GLU A 13 -19.60 18.73 18.85
C GLU A 13 -19.53 17.28 18.36
N LEU A 14 -19.11 17.05 17.10
CA LEU A 14 -18.89 15.71 16.57
C LEU A 14 -17.84 14.95 17.40
N THR A 15 -16.77 15.62 17.79
CA THR A 15 -15.70 15.04 18.61
C THR A 15 -16.23 14.61 19.98
N LYS A 16 -17.06 15.43 20.63
CA LYS A 16 -17.68 15.09 21.93
C LYS A 16 -18.52 13.81 21.86
N LYS A 17 -19.22 13.57 20.75
CA LYS A 17 -20.02 12.35 20.54
C LYS A 17 -19.16 11.14 20.17
N THR A 18 -18.20 11.33 19.27
CA THR A 18 -17.45 10.22 18.66
C THR A 18 -16.34 9.68 19.56
N LEU A 19 -15.62 10.55 20.29
CA LEU A 19 -14.51 10.11 21.13
C LEU A 19 -14.91 9.13 22.24
N PRO A 20 -16.03 9.32 22.98
CA PRO A 20 -16.45 8.34 23.96
C PRO A 20 -16.76 6.98 23.35
N MET A 21 -17.43 6.95 22.20
CA MET A 21 -17.70 5.70 21.45
C MET A 21 -16.43 5.00 21.03
N LEU A 22 -15.45 5.74 20.47
CA LEU A 22 -14.17 5.19 20.07
C LEU A 22 -13.36 4.66 21.25
N ARG A 23 -13.40 5.38 22.39
CA ARG A 23 -12.73 4.93 23.62
C ARG A 23 -13.35 3.64 24.17
N GLU A 24 -14.66 3.46 24.05
CA GLU A 24 -15.31 2.23 24.48
C GLU A 24 -14.94 1.01 23.64
N LEU A 25 -14.55 1.21 22.36
CA LEU A 25 -14.15 0.11 21.48
C LEU A 25 -12.90 -0.66 21.94
N TYR A 26 -12.00 -0.01 22.68
CA TYR A 26 -10.73 -0.61 23.13
C TYR A 26 -10.61 -0.75 24.66
N ARG A 27 -11.68 -0.36 25.42
CA ARG A 27 -11.69 -0.52 26.88
C ARG A 27 -11.95 -1.93 27.33
N ARG A 28 -12.66 -2.72 26.52
CA ARG A 28 -13.03 -4.08 26.84
C ARG A 28 -12.75 -4.99 25.68
N GLU A 29 -12.24 -6.17 25.98
CA GLU A 29 -12.12 -7.25 25.00
C GLU A 29 -13.51 -7.59 24.46
N ARG A 30 -13.63 -7.70 23.14
CA ARG A 30 -14.87 -8.14 22.47
C ARG A 30 -14.69 -9.58 22.04
N SER A 31 -15.46 -10.47 22.65
CA SER A 31 -15.50 -11.88 22.27
C SER A 31 -15.99 -12.01 20.83
N ARG A 32 -15.15 -12.48 19.91
CA ARG A 32 -15.45 -12.62 18.47
C ARG A 32 -15.04 -13.97 17.91
N VAL A 33 -14.26 -14.75 18.63
CA VAL A 33 -13.78 -16.04 18.17
C VAL A 33 -14.72 -17.11 18.67
N PRO A 34 -15.51 -17.76 17.80
CA PRO A 34 -16.40 -18.84 18.21
C PRO A 34 -15.58 -20.05 18.67
N VAL A 35 -16.02 -20.64 19.78
CA VAL A 35 -15.43 -21.87 20.29
C VAL A 35 -16.48 -22.90 20.60
N GLN A 36 -16.15 -24.16 20.34
CA GLN A 36 -16.88 -25.32 20.80
C GLN A 36 -16.24 -25.85 22.07
N MET A 37 -17.05 -26.15 23.07
CA MET A 37 -16.63 -26.67 24.37
C MET A 37 -17.21 -28.06 24.60
N LYS A 38 -16.38 -29.00 25.01
CA LYS A 38 -16.77 -30.34 25.41
C LYS A 38 -16.30 -30.59 26.82
N LEU A 39 -17.24 -30.68 27.77
CA LEU A 39 -16.96 -31.07 29.15
C LEU A 39 -17.25 -32.57 29.32
N GLU A 40 -16.26 -33.31 29.70
CA GLU A 40 -16.30 -34.74 30.00
C GLU A 40 -16.10 -34.92 31.51
N ILE A 41 -17.04 -35.61 32.17
CA ILE A 41 -17.01 -35.86 33.61
C ILE A 41 -17.15 -37.37 33.85
N GLU A 42 -16.28 -37.90 34.64
CA GLU A 42 -16.28 -39.30 35.09
C GLU A 42 -15.96 -39.36 36.60
N GLU A 43 -16.06 -40.54 37.23
CA GLU A 43 -15.82 -40.70 38.64
C GLU A 43 -14.40 -40.23 39.07
N GLY A 44 -13.43 -40.30 38.18
CA GLY A 44 -12.02 -39.96 38.43
C GLY A 44 -11.68 -38.47 38.16
N GLY A 45 -12.61 -37.62 37.69
CA GLY A 45 -12.34 -36.23 37.42
C GLY A 45 -13.13 -35.64 36.26
N GLU A 46 -12.75 -34.42 35.90
CA GLU A 46 -13.36 -33.68 34.77
C GLU A 46 -12.30 -33.14 33.83
N LYS A 47 -12.68 -33.06 32.54
CA LYS A 47 -11.89 -32.49 31.46
C LYS A 47 -12.70 -31.58 30.58
N LEU A 48 -12.23 -30.38 30.37
CA LEU A 48 -12.81 -29.46 29.41
C LEU A 48 -11.92 -29.34 28.17
N THR A 49 -12.48 -29.65 27.02
CA THR A 49 -11.84 -29.44 25.72
C THR A 49 -12.47 -28.24 25.04
N VAL A 50 -11.66 -27.29 24.53
CA VAL A 50 -12.09 -26.15 23.74
C VAL A 50 -11.44 -26.19 22.37
N THR A 51 -12.26 -25.94 21.32
CA THR A 51 -11.81 -25.95 19.93
C THR A 51 -12.35 -24.70 19.22
N ASP A 52 -11.51 -23.97 18.52
CA ASP A 52 -11.92 -22.82 17.72
C ASP A 52 -12.20 -23.20 16.26
N ALA A 53 -12.70 -22.21 15.48
CA ALA A 53 -13.03 -22.40 14.06
C ALA A 53 -11.79 -22.66 13.17
N ASP A 54 -10.58 -22.27 13.65
CA ASP A 54 -9.30 -22.50 12.94
C ASP A 54 -8.73 -23.90 13.22
N GLY A 55 -9.43 -24.72 14.06
CA GLY A 55 -9.00 -26.05 14.44
C GLY A 55 -7.96 -26.10 15.57
N ASN A 56 -7.67 -24.96 16.22
CA ASN A 56 -6.86 -25.00 17.42
C ASN A 56 -7.65 -25.64 18.56
N LYS A 57 -7.01 -26.59 19.27
CA LYS A 57 -7.63 -27.35 20.33
C LYS A 57 -6.79 -27.28 21.59
N ALA A 58 -7.41 -26.93 22.71
CA ALA A 58 -6.78 -26.96 24.02
C ALA A 58 -7.70 -27.65 25.03
N PHE A 59 -7.16 -28.05 26.16
CA PHE A 59 -7.90 -28.70 27.22
C PHE A 59 -7.32 -28.36 28.58
N ALA A 60 -8.15 -28.47 29.60
CA ALA A 60 -7.76 -28.43 30.99
C ALA A 60 -8.41 -29.60 31.73
N TYR A 61 -7.76 -30.05 32.80
CA TYR A 61 -8.28 -31.05 33.72
C TYR A 61 -8.64 -30.35 35.04
N GLY A 62 -9.77 -30.70 35.61
CA GLY A 62 -10.16 -30.19 36.92
C GLY A 62 -9.55 -31.04 38.05
N ASP A 63 -9.37 -30.37 39.19
CA ASP A 63 -8.87 -31.00 40.44
C ASP A 63 -10.02 -31.36 41.40
N ALA A 64 -11.26 -31.10 41.02
CA ALA A 64 -12.39 -31.42 41.87
C ALA A 64 -12.79 -32.90 41.73
N GLU A 65 -13.05 -33.56 42.86
CA GLU A 65 -13.63 -34.90 42.85
C GLU A 65 -15.15 -34.79 42.55
N PRO A 66 -15.63 -35.30 41.39
CA PRO A 66 -17.05 -35.33 41.07
C PRO A 66 -17.84 -36.12 42.11
N GLN A 67 -18.96 -35.58 42.56
CA GLN A 67 -19.83 -36.28 43.52
C GLN A 67 -21.16 -36.66 42.86
N PRO A 68 -21.79 -37.81 43.22
CA PRO A 68 -23.07 -38.16 42.68
C PRO A 68 -24.12 -37.05 42.84
N ALA A 69 -24.73 -36.62 41.76
CA ALA A 69 -25.74 -35.56 41.81
C ALA A 69 -27.14 -36.15 42.03
N ARG A 70 -27.98 -35.41 42.75
CA ARG A 70 -29.38 -35.82 42.96
C ARG A 70 -30.28 -35.46 41.77
N THR A 71 -29.88 -34.50 40.96
CA THR A 71 -30.58 -33.98 39.76
C THR A 71 -29.55 -33.72 38.67
N ASP A 72 -29.98 -33.76 37.40
CA ASP A 72 -29.09 -33.49 36.26
C ASP A 72 -28.54 -32.04 36.32
N PRO A 73 -27.21 -31.84 36.41
CA PRO A 73 -26.60 -30.54 36.53
C PRO A 73 -26.29 -29.88 35.15
N THR A 74 -26.63 -30.51 34.04
CA THR A 74 -26.22 -30.10 32.67
C THR A 74 -26.59 -28.65 32.37
N GLU A 75 -27.77 -28.17 32.79
CA GLU A 75 -28.16 -26.77 32.53
C GLU A 75 -27.31 -25.77 33.29
N SER A 76 -26.94 -26.08 34.55
CA SER A 76 -26.10 -25.20 35.36
C SER A 76 -24.64 -25.16 34.88
N LEU A 77 -24.14 -26.30 34.40
CA LEU A 77 -22.82 -26.43 33.77
C LEU A 77 -22.75 -25.63 32.47
N ASN A 78 -23.74 -25.76 31.60
CA ASN A 78 -23.85 -24.99 30.35
C ASN A 78 -23.86 -23.47 30.64
N ARG A 79 -24.65 -23.05 31.65
CA ARG A 79 -24.70 -21.63 32.05
C ARG A 79 -23.36 -21.11 32.54
N SER A 80 -22.57 -21.94 33.23
CA SER A 80 -21.23 -21.58 33.72
C SER A 80 -20.22 -21.51 32.58
N LEU A 81 -20.26 -22.46 31.64
CA LEU A 81 -19.34 -22.50 30.49
C LEU A 81 -19.60 -21.38 29.48
N THR A 82 -20.85 -20.90 29.36
CA THR A 82 -21.19 -19.79 28.45
C THR A 82 -20.56 -18.45 28.86
N LYS A 83 -20.11 -18.31 30.12
CA LYS A 83 -19.53 -17.05 30.65
C LYS A 83 -18.09 -16.82 30.18
N THR A 84 -17.89 -16.42 28.95
CA THR A 84 -16.56 -16.18 28.34
C THR A 84 -16.10 -14.72 28.40
N GLY A 85 -16.79 -13.87 29.17
CA GLY A 85 -16.46 -12.44 29.32
C GLY A 85 -15.01 -12.20 29.78
N GLY A 86 -14.36 -11.17 29.20
CA GLY A 86 -12.94 -10.87 29.45
C GLY A 86 -11.97 -11.71 28.60
N THR A 87 -12.49 -12.51 27.66
CA THR A 87 -11.69 -13.28 26.69
C THR A 87 -12.11 -12.93 25.26
N PRO A 88 -11.27 -13.18 24.22
CA PRO A 88 -11.67 -13.00 22.83
C PRO A 88 -12.69 -14.04 22.34
N PHE A 89 -13.06 -15.03 23.16
CA PHE A 89 -13.85 -16.19 22.78
C PHE A 89 -15.35 -16.02 23.05
N THR A 90 -16.19 -16.62 22.20
CA THR A 90 -17.64 -16.75 22.36
C THR A 90 -18.00 -18.23 22.30
N ALA A 91 -18.66 -18.75 23.33
CA ALA A 91 -19.16 -20.15 23.31
C ALA A 91 -20.29 -20.27 22.27
N GLU A 92 -20.04 -21.05 21.22
CA GLU A 92 -20.99 -21.32 20.13
C GLU A 92 -21.76 -22.63 20.38
N LYS A 93 -21.05 -23.66 20.81
CA LYS A 93 -21.61 -24.97 21.13
C LYS A 93 -20.98 -25.51 22.42
N ILE A 94 -21.82 -26.00 23.32
CA ILE A 94 -21.38 -26.65 24.55
C ILE A 94 -21.98 -28.04 24.57
N THR A 95 -21.13 -29.05 24.82
CA THR A 95 -21.53 -30.44 24.98
C THR A 95 -21.03 -30.91 26.36
N VAL A 96 -21.91 -31.48 27.15
CA VAL A 96 -21.58 -32.08 28.45
C VAL A 96 -21.82 -33.56 28.36
N GLU A 97 -20.81 -34.36 28.63
CA GLU A 97 -20.87 -35.85 28.70
C GLU A 97 -20.52 -36.28 30.10
N MET A 98 -21.32 -37.19 30.67
CA MET A 98 -21.14 -37.72 31.99
C MET A 98 -21.13 -39.25 31.89
N ASP A 99 -20.03 -39.87 32.32
CA ASP A 99 -19.91 -41.32 32.38
C ASP A 99 -20.19 -41.82 33.82
N GLY A 100 -20.98 -42.88 33.96
CA GLY A 100 -21.31 -43.48 35.25
C GLY A 100 -22.40 -42.78 36.08
N GLY A 101 -23.10 -41.74 35.56
CA GLY A 101 -24.23 -41.11 36.21
C GLY A 101 -24.19 -39.57 36.19
N PRO A 102 -25.18 -38.90 36.78
CA PRO A 102 -25.12 -37.46 36.95
C PRO A 102 -24.10 -37.10 38.04
N TRP A 103 -23.13 -36.25 37.66
CA TRP A 103 -22.04 -35.82 38.55
C TRP A 103 -22.19 -34.34 38.92
N PHE A 104 -22.07 -34.04 40.21
CA PHE A 104 -22.02 -32.69 40.74
C PHE A 104 -20.56 -32.21 40.81
N ILE A 105 -20.30 -31.03 40.21
CA ILE A 105 -19.04 -30.30 40.36
C ILE A 105 -19.34 -28.90 40.88
N PRO A 106 -18.58 -28.36 41.86
CA PRO A 106 -18.75 -27.00 42.32
C PRO A 106 -18.61 -25.98 41.22
N GLY A 107 -19.47 -24.96 41.18
CA GLY A 107 -19.45 -23.92 40.15
C GLY A 107 -18.11 -23.13 40.07
N SER A 108 -17.38 -23.06 41.18
CA SER A 108 -16.02 -22.49 41.22
C SER A 108 -15.05 -23.29 40.42
N ALA A 109 -15.06 -24.65 40.55
CA ALA A 109 -14.19 -25.54 39.81
C ALA A 109 -14.47 -25.47 38.30
N VAL A 110 -15.75 -25.50 37.89
CA VAL A 110 -16.13 -25.31 36.48
C VAL A 110 -15.65 -23.97 35.90
N ASN A 111 -15.70 -22.90 36.68
CA ASN A 111 -15.23 -21.58 36.26
C ASN A 111 -13.71 -21.52 36.15
N GLU A 112 -12.97 -22.22 37.00
CA GLU A 112 -11.51 -22.35 36.94
C GLU A 112 -11.09 -23.15 35.72
N LEU A 113 -11.66 -24.35 35.57
CA LEU A 113 -11.45 -25.22 34.41
C LEU A 113 -11.69 -24.51 33.08
N ARG A 114 -12.79 -23.72 32.99
CA ARG A 114 -13.07 -22.90 31.82
C ARG A 114 -11.98 -21.86 31.57
N ARG A 115 -11.53 -21.14 32.59
CA ARG A 115 -10.45 -20.12 32.44
C ARG A 115 -9.16 -20.76 31.96
N GLU A 116 -8.74 -21.84 32.56
CA GLU A 116 -7.53 -22.57 32.17
C GLU A 116 -7.59 -23.08 30.73
N ALA A 117 -8.70 -23.69 30.32
CA ALA A 117 -8.86 -24.18 28.96
C ALA A 117 -8.85 -23.04 27.92
N LEU A 118 -9.50 -21.91 28.21
CA LEU A 118 -9.51 -20.75 27.33
C LEU A 118 -8.14 -20.05 27.27
N ASP A 119 -7.43 -19.93 28.40
CA ASP A 119 -6.07 -19.39 28.44
C ASP A 119 -5.08 -20.29 27.67
N ALA A 120 -5.20 -21.60 27.81
CA ALA A 120 -4.41 -22.55 27.02
C ALA A 120 -4.70 -22.43 25.52
N LEU A 121 -5.97 -22.23 25.14
CA LEU A 121 -6.34 -22.00 23.74
C LEU A 121 -5.77 -20.66 23.23
N LEU A 122 -5.84 -19.60 24.03
CA LEU A 122 -5.28 -18.30 23.69
C LEU A 122 -3.78 -18.37 23.43
N LYS A 123 -3.02 -18.98 24.38
CA LYS A 123 -1.58 -19.21 24.22
C LYS A 123 -1.25 -19.99 22.93
N LYS A 124 -2.08 -20.97 22.60
CA LYS A 124 -1.89 -21.77 21.38
C LYS A 124 -2.16 -20.96 20.12
N ARG A 125 -3.14 -20.04 20.14
CA ARG A 125 -3.43 -19.12 19.04
C ARG A 125 -2.34 -18.08 18.86
N GLU A 126 -1.79 -17.57 19.96
CA GLU A 126 -0.71 -16.56 19.96
C GLU A 126 0.67 -17.15 19.64
N ALA A 127 0.82 -18.47 19.72
CA ALA A 127 2.07 -19.13 19.39
C ALA A 127 2.48 -18.84 17.94
N LEU A 128 3.66 -18.26 17.77
CA LEU A 128 4.24 -18.02 16.46
C LEU A 128 4.40 -19.36 15.75
N ARG A 129 3.76 -19.52 14.61
CA ARG A 129 4.03 -20.63 13.71
C ARG A 129 5.38 -20.36 13.06
N PRO A 130 6.41 -21.20 13.29
CA PRO A 130 7.67 -21.02 12.58
C PRO A 130 7.38 -21.14 11.08
N TRP A 131 7.66 -20.08 10.33
CA TRP A 131 7.65 -20.16 8.88
C TRP A 131 8.79 -21.08 8.48
N PRO A 132 8.58 -21.99 7.53
CA PRO A 132 9.69 -22.75 6.98
C PRO A 132 10.67 -21.75 6.38
N THR A 133 11.85 -21.64 7.01
CA THR A 133 12.96 -20.86 6.46
C THR A 133 13.66 -21.76 5.45
N THR A 134 13.62 -21.37 4.18
CA THR A 134 14.53 -21.88 3.18
C THR A 134 15.75 -20.95 3.17
N GLU A 135 16.95 -21.49 3.19
CA GLU A 135 18.14 -20.71 2.83
C GLU A 135 18.06 -20.45 1.33
N GLU A 136 17.45 -19.33 0.97
CA GLU A 136 17.56 -18.84 -0.41
C GLU A 136 18.96 -18.28 -0.59
N HIS A 137 19.77 -18.96 -1.37
CA HIS A 137 20.97 -18.38 -1.94
C HIS A 137 20.52 -17.31 -2.93
N VAL A 138 20.58 -16.05 -2.51
CA VAL A 138 20.45 -14.93 -3.45
C VAL A 138 21.61 -15.06 -4.43
N ALA A 139 21.31 -15.46 -5.65
CA ALA A 139 22.31 -15.56 -6.71
C ALA A 139 23.02 -14.21 -6.86
N ALA A 140 24.33 -14.23 -7.06
CA ALA A 140 25.09 -13.02 -7.33
C ALA A 140 24.44 -12.28 -8.51
N LEU A 141 24.13 -11.00 -8.29
CA LEU A 141 23.48 -10.20 -9.31
C LEU A 141 24.44 -10.00 -10.50
N PRO A 142 23.96 -10.14 -11.74
CA PRO A 142 24.81 -9.87 -12.90
C PRO A 142 25.28 -8.41 -12.83
N GLN A 143 26.56 -8.19 -13.14
CA GLN A 143 27.10 -6.84 -13.23
C GLN A 143 26.38 -6.10 -14.37
N ARG A 144 25.94 -4.89 -14.07
CA ARG A 144 25.22 -4.06 -15.02
C ARG A 144 26.16 -3.46 -16.04
N THR A 145 25.86 -3.65 -17.32
CA THR A 145 26.48 -2.92 -18.42
C THR A 145 25.58 -1.72 -18.76
N LEU A 146 26.09 -0.52 -18.55
CA LEU A 146 25.34 0.71 -18.87
C LEU A 146 25.42 1.01 -20.37
N PRO A 147 24.36 1.56 -20.96
CA PRO A 147 24.40 2.03 -22.34
C PRO A 147 25.36 3.22 -22.46
N PRO A 148 25.99 3.40 -23.64
CA PRO A 148 26.90 4.50 -23.86
C PRO A 148 26.24 5.88 -23.76
N ARG A 149 24.94 5.95 -23.97
CA ARG A 149 24.12 7.16 -23.83
C ARG A 149 22.78 6.82 -23.18
N ARG A 150 22.42 7.61 -22.18
CA ARG A 150 21.09 7.50 -21.55
C ARG A 150 20.02 8.11 -22.42
N THR A 151 18.83 7.50 -22.39
CA THR A 151 17.66 8.08 -23.03
C THR A 151 16.91 8.99 -22.07
N LEU A 152 16.13 9.90 -22.61
CA LEU A 152 15.28 10.83 -21.86
C LEU A 152 13.82 10.47 -22.11
N ARG A 153 13.04 10.36 -21.06
CA ARG A 153 11.58 10.28 -21.12
C ARG A 153 11.00 11.53 -20.46
N ALA A 154 9.86 11.98 -20.95
CA ALA A 154 9.20 13.17 -20.42
C ALA A 154 7.75 12.85 -20.07
N ARG A 155 7.40 13.00 -18.78
CA ARG A 155 6.05 12.82 -18.28
C ARG A 155 5.38 14.18 -18.11
N PHE A 156 4.16 14.31 -18.60
CA PHE A 156 3.33 15.51 -18.46
C PHE A 156 1.98 15.18 -17.84
N GLU A 157 1.45 16.10 -17.02
CA GLU A 157 0.12 15.94 -16.43
C GLU A 157 -0.99 16.13 -17.45
N ARG A 158 -0.78 17.03 -18.42
CA ARG A 158 -1.74 17.36 -19.47
C ARG A 158 -1.03 17.55 -20.81
N TRP A 159 -1.77 17.31 -21.89
CA TRP A 159 -1.27 17.50 -23.26
C TRP A 159 -0.86 18.96 -23.55
N ASP A 160 -1.58 19.95 -22.99
CA ASP A 160 -1.27 21.36 -23.21
C ASP A 160 0.07 21.83 -22.62
N GLN A 161 0.68 21.04 -21.74
CA GLN A 161 2.02 21.28 -21.22
C GLN A 161 3.12 20.76 -22.17
N VAL A 162 2.79 19.93 -23.18
CA VAL A 162 3.77 19.29 -24.05
C VAL A 162 4.38 20.32 -25.01
N PRO A 163 5.70 20.61 -24.95
CA PRO A 163 6.38 21.52 -25.86
C PRO A 163 6.88 20.75 -27.09
N GLU A 164 6.02 20.51 -28.06
CA GLU A 164 6.28 19.65 -29.21
C GLU A 164 7.60 19.96 -29.91
N GLN A 165 7.98 21.24 -30.04
CA GLN A 165 9.24 21.67 -30.66
C GLN A 165 10.48 21.33 -29.82
N ALA A 166 10.32 21.11 -28.52
CA ALA A 166 11.41 20.79 -27.60
C ALA A 166 11.57 19.30 -27.32
N LEU A 167 10.84 18.41 -28.03
CA LEU A 167 10.88 16.96 -27.79
C LEU A 167 12.01 16.21 -28.52
N SER A 168 12.89 16.91 -29.20
CA SER A 168 14.07 16.28 -29.82
C SER A 168 14.90 15.53 -28.77
N GLY A 169 15.19 14.25 -29.02
CA GLY A 169 15.94 13.39 -28.10
C GLY A 169 15.10 12.76 -26.96
N VAL A 170 13.80 13.05 -26.88
CA VAL A 170 12.89 12.36 -25.95
C VAL A 170 12.50 11.02 -26.57
N GLU A 171 12.74 9.93 -25.86
CA GLU A 171 12.42 8.55 -26.27
C GLU A 171 10.92 8.30 -26.20
N TYR A 172 10.33 8.54 -25.04
CA TYR A 172 8.90 8.38 -24.79
C TYR A 172 8.32 9.60 -24.07
N LEU A 173 7.11 9.95 -24.48
CA LEU A 173 6.20 10.77 -23.68
C LEU A 173 5.43 9.86 -22.75
N ILE A 174 5.10 10.36 -21.55
CA ILE A 174 4.25 9.69 -20.60
C ILE A 174 3.12 10.64 -20.24
N LEU A 175 1.87 10.23 -20.44
CA LEU A 175 0.68 11.03 -20.20
C LEU A 175 -0.39 10.19 -19.48
N PRO A 176 -1.13 10.77 -18.52
CA PRO A 176 -2.25 10.07 -17.89
C PRO A 176 -3.21 9.52 -18.96
N ILE A 177 -3.69 8.30 -18.80
CA ILE A 177 -4.65 7.67 -19.72
C ILE A 177 -5.90 8.53 -19.95
N ALA A 178 -6.26 9.39 -18.99
CA ALA A 178 -7.34 10.36 -19.13
C ALA A 178 -7.07 11.43 -20.22
N GLN A 179 -5.82 11.56 -20.67
CA GLN A 179 -5.42 12.49 -21.75
C GLN A 179 -5.30 11.82 -23.11
N ALA A 180 -5.57 10.51 -23.21
CA ALA A 180 -5.35 9.74 -24.46
C ALA A 180 -6.01 10.37 -25.69
N ASP A 181 -7.23 10.90 -25.54
CA ASP A 181 -7.98 11.54 -26.63
C ASP A 181 -7.37 12.88 -27.09
N ARG A 182 -6.49 13.50 -26.27
CA ARG A 182 -5.78 14.74 -26.59
C ARG A 182 -4.49 14.50 -27.35
N VAL A 183 -3.93 13.28 -27.27
CA VAL A 183 -2.66 12.95 -27.90
C VAL A 183 -2.83 12.87 -29.41
N LEU A 184 -2.10 13.71 -30.15
CA LEU A 184 -2.11 13.72 -31.60
C LEU A 184 -1.62 12.38 -32.15
N ARG A 185 -2.16 11.97 -33.31
CA ARG A 185 -1.92 10.61 -33.86
C ARG A 185 -0.45 10.32 -34.11
N GLU A 186 0.31 11.29 -34.56
CA GLU A 186 1.76 11.19 -34.83
C GLU A 186 2.60 10.96 -33.57
N TRP A 187 2.10 11.32 -32.39
CA TRP A 187 2.80 11.12 -31.11
C TRP A 187 2.44 9.81 -30.40
N ARG A 188 1.36 9.14 -30.79
CA ARG A 188 0.87 7.94 -30.06
C ARG A 188 1.91 6.83 -29.98
N ALA A 189 2.62 6.53 -31.06
CA ALA A 189 3.65 5.50 -31.07
C ALA A 189 4.87 5.79 -30.16
N LYS A 190 5.00 7.03 -29.69
CA LYS A 190 5.99 7.47 -28.70
C LYS A 190 5.37 7.80 -27.34
N THR A 191 4.09 7.52 -27.13
CA THR A 191 3.40 7.86 -25.88
C THR A 191 3.05 6.60 -25.10
N LEU A 192 3.50 6.55 -23.83
CA LEU A 192 3.07 5.62 -22.82
C LEU A 192 1.90 6.24 -22.05
N LEU A 193 0.84 5.49 -21.85
CA LEU A 193 -0.33 5.94 -21.09
C LEU A 193 -0.17 5.57 -19.61
N GLU A 194 0.05 6.57 -18.76
CA GLU A 194 0.15 6.40 -17.30
C GLU A 194 -1.22 6.07 -16.72
N LEU A 195 -1.31 4.96 -15.98
CA LEU A 195 -2.52 4.56 -15.28
C LEU A 195 -2.62 5.25 -13.90
N PRO A 196 -3.85 5.52 -13.38
CA PRO A 196 -4.03 6.19 -12.10
C PRO A 196 -3.33 5.44 -10.96
N ARG A 197 -2.39 6.08 -10.27
CA ARG A 197 -1.60 5.47 -9.18
C ARG A 197 -2.46 4.83 -8.09
N VAL A 198 -3.62 5.40 -7.79
CA VAL A 198 -4.63 4.85 -6.89
C VAL A 198 -5.98 4.80 -7.59
N MET A 199 -6.74 3.72 -7.34
CA MET A 199 -8.06 3.51 -7.92
C MET A 199 -9.06 3.20 -6.81
N PHE A 200 -10.13 3.99 -6.74
CA PHE A 200 -11.19 3.81 -5.76
C PHE A 200 -12.55 3.76 -6.45
N GLY A 201 -13.38 2.77 -6.09
CA GLY A 201 -14.75 2.64 -6.58
C GLY A 201 -14.82 2.57 -8.11
N ALA A 202 -15.61 3.44 -8.72
CA ALA A 202 -15.83 3.44 -10.17
C ALA A 202 -14.58 3.72 -11.03
N LEU A 203 -13.50 4.25 -10.44
CA LEU A 203 -12.28 4.58 -11.20
C LEU A 203 -11.57 3.33 -11.74
N GLU A 204 -11.66 2.19 -11.06
CA GLU A 204 -11.12 0.92 -11.57
C GLU A 204 -11.81 0.50 -12.87
N GLN A 205 -13.14 0.55 -12.89
CA GLN A 205 -13.93 0.22 -14.08
C GLN A 205 -13.71 1.24 -15.21
N ASP A 206 -13.59 2.54 -14.87
CA ASP A 206 -13.27 3.58 -15.85
C ASP A 206 -11.89 3.36 -16.46
N THR A 207 -10.90 3.03 -15.65
CA THR A 207 -9.54 2.71 -16.11
C THR A 207 -9.55 1.50 -17.05
N ALA A 208 -10.25 0.44 -16.71
CA ALA A 208 -10.38 -0.75 -17.56
C ALA A 208 -11.04 -0.41 -18.91
N ARG A 209 -12.10 0.42 -18.91
CA ARG A 209 -12.75 0.88 -20.16
C ARG A 209 -11.81 1.70 -21.02
N ARG A 210 -11.00 2.59 -20.43
CA ARG A 210 -10.00 3.39 -21.15
C ARG A 210 -8.89 2.54 -21.73
N ILE A 211 -8.42 1.53 -21.02
CA ILE A 211 -7.45 0.55 -21.55
C ILE A 211 -8.04 -0.14 -22.78
N ALA A 212 -9.26 -0.68 -22.69
CA ALA A 212 -9.92 -1.33 -23.81
C ALA A 212 -10.11 -0.39 -25.03
N ALA A 213 -10.37 0.89 -24.79
CA ALA A 213 -10.53 1.88 -25.86
C ALA A 213 -9.20 2.31 -26.51
N THR A 214 -8.06 2.13 -25.83
CA THR A 214 -6.75 2.62 -26.27
C THR A 214 -5.77 1.53 -26.71
N GLN A 215 -6.01 0.27 -26.40
CA GLN A 215 -5.10 -0.85 -26.67
C GLN A 215 -4.71 -0.99 -28.15
N ASP A 216 -5.63 -0.68 -29.07
CA ASP A 216 -5.42 -0.76 -30.52
C ASP A 216 -5.28 0.63 -31.18
N ALA A 217 -5.14 1.70 -30.37
CA ALA A 217 -5.10 3.08 -30.87
C ALA A 217 -3.69 3.55 -31.26
N GLY A 218 -2.69 2.65 -31.26
CA GLY A 218 -1.32 2.92 -31.70
C GLY A 218 -0.42 3.56 -30.65
N PHE A 219 -0.77 3.49 -29.36
CA PHE A 219 0.10 3.93 -28.27
C PHE A 219 1.26 2.95 -28.04
N ALA A 220 2.38 3.45 -27.51
CA ALA A 220 3.56 2.63 -27.20
C ALA A 220 3.31 1.59 -26.09
N GLY A 221 2.35 1.83 -25.22
CA GLY A 221 1.99 0.93 -24.13
C GLY A 221 1.48 1.70 -22.90
N TYR A 222 1.54 1.05 -21.76
CA TYR A 222 1.01 1.57 -20.49
C TYR A 222 2.10 1.69 -19.45
N GLU A 223 2.16 2.82 -18.73
CA GLU A 223 2.96 2.95 -17.53
C GLU A 223 2.13 2.53 -16.32
N VAL A 224 2.56 1.47 -15.64
CA VAL A 224 1.89 0.87 -14.49
C VAL A 224 2.57 1.29 -13.20
N SER A 225 1.79 1.76 -12.23
CA SER A 225 2.26 2.28 -10.95
C SER A 225 1.55 1.65 -9.74
N ASN A 226 0.84 0.52 -9.99
CA ASN A 226 0.08 -0.21 -8.98
C ASN A 226 0.05 -1.69 -9.39
N ILE A 227 0.13 -2.61 -8.42
CA ILE A 227 0.13 -4.06 -8.69
C ILE A 227 -1.15 -4.53 -9.40
N ALA A 228 -2.30 -3.90 -9.15
CA ALA A 228 -3.55 -4.22 -9.84
C ALA A 228 -3.48 -3.96 -11.35
N HIS A 229 -2.64 -3.03 -11.79
CA HIS A 229 -2.45 -2.73 -13.22
C HIS A 229 -1.86 -3.92 -14.00
N LEU A 230 -1.06 -4.78 -13.36
CA LEU A 230 -0.53 -5.99 -13.99
C LEU A 230 -1.65 -6.91 -14.48
N ARG A 231 -2.76 -6.94 -13.73
CA ARG A 231 -3.96 -7.69 -14.13
C ARG A 231 -4.72 -6.97 -15.23
N LEU A 232 -4.91 -5.66 -15.12
CA LEU A 232 -5.66 -4.85 -16.09
C LEU A 232 -4.99 -4.79 -17.46
N CYS A 233 -3.66 -4.77 -17.49
CA CYS A 233 -2.85 -4.71 -18.71
C CYS A 233 -2.27 -6.06 -19.14
N ARG A 234 -2.83 -7.19 -18.67
CA ARG A 234 -2.31 -8.51 -19.02
C ARG A 234 -2.29 -8.71 -20.54
N GLY A 235 -1.10 -9.04 -21.08
CA GLY A 235 -0.89 -9.22 -22.52
C GLY A 235 -0.66 -7.94 -23.33
N LEU A 236 -0.68 -6.77 -22.67
CA LEU A 236 -0.39 -5.47 -23.31
C LEU A 236 1.05 -5.02 -22.99
N PRO A 237 1.67 -4.16 -23.83
CA PRO A 237 2.96 -3.58 -23.51
C PRO A 237 2.92 -2.74 -22.21
N MET A 238 3.80 -3.05 -21.25
CA MET A 238 3.85 -2.38 -19.95
C MET A 238 5.25 -1.87 -19.63
N THR A 239 5.31 -0.71 -18.98
CA THR A 239 6.50 -0.16 -18.30
C THR A 239 6.15 0.13 -16.83
N GLY A 240 7.14 0.06 -15.94
CA GLY A 240 6.94 0.33 -14.53
C GLY A 240 7.24 1.78 -14.17
N GLY A 241 6.25 2.48 -13.61
CA GLY A 241 6.39 3.81 -13.03
C GLY A 241 6.87 3.77 -11.57
N PHE A 242 7.23 4.93 -11.01
CA PHE A 242 7.77 5.02 -9.64
C PHE A 242 6.80 4.55 -8.54
N GLY A 243 5.51 4.53 -8.81
CA GLY A 243 4.49 4.04 -7.87
C GLY A 243 4.59 2.54 -7.56
N LEU A 244 5.39 1.76 -8.29
CA LEU A 244 5.70 0.37 -7.95
C LEU A 244 6.68 0.24 -6.79
N ASN A 245 7.25 1.35 -6.31
CA ASN A 245 8.16 1.42 -5.16
C ASN A 245 9.36 0.46 -5.27
N ILE A 246 10.01 0.44 -6.43
CA ILE A 246 11.16 -0.42 -6.68
C ILE A 246 12.39 0.17 -5.97
N THR A 247 12.83 -0.52 -4.91
CA THR A 247 13.93 -0.08 -4.03
C THR A 247 15.11 -1.06 -4.02
N ASN A 248 14.96 -2.24 -4.59
CA ASN A 248 15.99 -3.26 -4.63
C ASN A 248 15.86 -4.17 -5.87
N ASN A 249 16.88 -4.99 -6.09
CA ASN A 249 16.91 -5.87 -7.26
C ASN A 249 15.85 -6.98 -7.21
N VAL A 250 15.47 -7.48 -6.04
CA VAL A 250 14.46 -8.55 -5.91
C VAL A 250 13.10 -8.05 -6.39
N ALA A 251 12.70 -6.85 -5.96
CA ALA A 251 11.48 -6.20 -6.45
C ALA A 251 11.56 -5.92 -7.95
N ALA A 252 12.70 -5.41 -8.45
CA ALA A 252 12.89 -5.15 -9.85
C ALA A 252 12.79 -6.43 -10.70
N GLN A 253 13.40 -7.51 -10.24
CA GLN A 253 13.37 -8.83 -10.90
C GLN A 253 11.94 -9.37 -10.96
N PHE A 254 11.18 -9.28 -9.87
CA PHE A 254 9.76 -9.67 -9.84
C PHE A 254 8.98 -8.96 -10.95
N TYR A 255 9.09 -7.63 -11.06
CA TYR A 255 8.35 -6.88 -12.07
C TYR A 255 8.84 -7.16 -13.49
N ALA A 256 10.12 -7.39 -13.70
CA ALA A 256 10.67 -7.83 -15.00
C ALA A 256 10.04 -9.15 -15.46
N GLU A 257 9.89 -10.12 -14.55
CA GLU A 257 9.24 -11.41 -14.79
C GLU A 257 7.73 -11.27 -15.06
N GLN A 258 7.07 -10.26 -14.50
CA GLN A 258 5.67 -9.92 -14.82
C GLN A 258 5.51 -9.32 -16.23
N GLY A 259 6.58 -9.15 -16.98
CA GLY A 259 6.53 -8.72 -18.39
C GLY A 259 6.78 -7.22 -18.60
N LEU A 260 7.16 -6.46 -17.60
CA LEU A 260 7.48 -5.05 -17.77
C LEU A 260 8.75 -4.87 -18.60
N SER A 261 8.69 -3.98 -19.60
CA SER A 261 9.77 -3.75 -20.55
C SER A 261 10.83 -2.75 -20.06
N SER A 262 10.51 -1.96 -19.03
CA SER A 262 11.42 -1.08 -18.32
C SER A 262 10.85 -0.72 -16.95
N LEU A 263 11.69 -0.27 -16.02
CA LEU A 263 11.32 -0.04 -14.63
C LEU A 263 11.87 1.30 -14.14
N LEU A 264 11.05 2.09 -13.45
CA LEU A 264 11.48 3.31 -12.79
C LEU A 264 11.78 3.03 -11.32
N ILE A 265 13.03 3.26 -10.91
CA ILE A 265 13.49 3.11 -9.53
C ILE A 265 12.94 4.27 -8.70
N LEU A 266 12.54 3.99 -7.46
CA LEU A 266 12.02 5.00 -6.55
C LEU A 266 13.10 6.07 -6.27
N PRO A 267 12.75 7.38 -6.31
CA PRO A 267 13.70 8.47 -6.05
C PRO A 267 14.30 8.52 -4.63
N GLU A 268 13.89 7.62 -3.75
CA GLU A 268 14.42 7.48 -2.39
C GLU A 268 15.62 6.53 -2.29
N VAL A 269 15.96 5.84 -3.39
CA VAL A 269 17.09 4.90 -3.45
C VAL A 269 18.39 5.66 -3.65
N LYS A 270 19.40 5.32 -2.84
CA LYS A 270 20.74 5.92 -2.93
C LYS A 270 21.46 5.47 -4.20
N ASP A 271 22.35 6.31 -4.71
CA ASP A 271 23.15 6.07 -5.92
C ASP A 271 23.93 4.77 -5.89
N SER A 272 24.55 4.42 -4.74
CA SER A 272 25.25 3.15 -4.54
C SER A 272 24.34 1.93 -4.74
N ASP A 273 23.10 2.03 -4.31
CA ASP A 273 22.13 0.94 -4.34
C ASP A 273 21.45 0.83 -5.72
N ILE A 274 21.27 1.97 -6.40
CA ILE A 274 20.76 2.01 -7.80
C ILE A 274 21.64 1.14 -8.70
N ALA A 275 22.96 1.19 -8.53
CA ALA A 275 23.90 0.39 -9.33
C ALA A 275 23.70 -1.13 -9.18
N SER A 276 23.16 -1.58 -8.04
CA SER A 276 22.86 -3.00 -7.78
C SER A 276 21.53 -3.48 -8.35
N ILE A 277 20.66 -2.59 -8.86
CA ILE A 277 19.36 -2.92 -9.43
C ILE A 277 19.52 -3.21 -10.93
N ALA A 278 19.71 -4.47 -11.28
CA ALA A 278 19.99 -4.95 -12.63
C ALA A 278 19.08 -6.14 -13.02
N PRO A 279 17.76 -5.91 -13.14
CA PRO A 279 16.82 -6.99 -13.47
C PRO A 279 17.03 -7.53 -14.88
N THR A 280 16.71 -8.80 -15.08
CA THR A 280 16.78 -9.46 -16.37
C THR A 280 15.49 -10.21 -16.68
N ARG A 281 15.17 -10.37 -17.95
CA ARG A 281 14.09 -11.23 -18.45
C ARG A 281 14.57 -12.05 -19.63
N ASN A 282 14.43 -13.36 -19.53
CA ASN A 282 14.92 -14.31 -20.55
C ASN A 282 16.41 -14.09 -20.90
N GLY A 283 17.24 -13.84 -19.87
CA GLY A 283 18.67 -13.57 -20.02
C GLY A 283 19.04 -12.20 -20.61
N LYS A 284 18.07 -11.32 -20.86
CA LYS A 284 18.31 -9.96 -21.37
C LYS A 284 18.08 -8.93 -20.29
N PRO A 285 18.93 -7.90 -20.16
CA PRO A 285 18.72 -6.81 -19.22
C PRO A 285 17.37 -6.10 -19.46
N VAL A 286 16.66 -5.77 -18.38
CA VAL A 286 15.48 -4.90 -18.40
C VAL A 286 15.92 -3.50 -18.02
N PRO A 287 15.73 -2.49 -18.91
CA PRO A 287 16.16 -1.12 -18.64
C PRO A 287 15.57 -0.56 -17.37
N THR A 288 16.39 0.15 -16.58
CA THR A 288 15.94 0.88 -15.39
C THR A 288 16.20 2.38 -15.55
N GLY A 289 15.36 3.18 -14.93
CA GLY A 289 15.44 4.63 -14.95
C GLY A 289 15.26 5.24 -13.58
N VAL A 290 15.48 6.55 -13.49
CA VAL A 290 15.24 7.37 -12.30
C VAL A 290 14.58 8.69 -12.71
N MET A 291 13.90 9.33 -11.76
CA MET A 291 13.43 10.70 -11.93
C MET A 291 14.62 11.66 -11.86
N ILE A 292 14.86 12.38 -12.96
CA ILE A 292 15.94 13.37 -13.03
C ILE A 292 15.48 14.82 -12.91
N TYR A 293 14.17 15.04 -13.08
CA TYR A 293 13.48 16.30 -12.84
C TYR A 293 12.07 16.05 -12.35
N GLY A 294 11.58 16.86 -11.41
CA GLY A 294 10.17 16.96 -11.06
C GLY A 294 9.89 17.19 -9.59
N HIS A 295 8.72 17.74 -9.31
CA HIS A 295 8.21 17.87 -7.97
C HIS A 295 7.72 16.52 -7.44
N MET A 296 8.40 16.00 -6.40
CA MET A 296 8.01 14.72 -5.79
C MET A 296 6.60 14.78 -5.22
N PRO A 297 5.71 13.84 -5.57
CA PRO A 297 4.43 13.68 -4.89
C PRO A 297 4.67 13.05 -3.50
N LEU A 298 4.57 13.88 -2.47
CA LEU A 298 4.84 13.49 -1.07
C LEU A 298 3.68 12.77 -0.44
N MET A 299 2.43 13.13 -0.82
CA MET A 299 1.23 12.57 -0.21
C MET A 299 0.09 12.48 -1.22
N LEU A 300 -0.63 11.38 -1.16
CA LEU A 300 -1.92 11.18 -1.82
C LEU A 300 -3.01 11.09 -0.76
N THR A 301 -4.06 11.92 -0.85
CA THR A 301 -5.17 11.91 0.11
C THR A 301 -6.52 11.94 -0.56
N ARG A 302 -7.50 11.21 -0.02
CA ARG A 302 -8.90 11.30 -0.45
C ARG A 302 -9.61 12.51 0.16
N ALA A 303 -9.29 12.86 1.41
CA ALA A 303 -9.78 14.08 2.03
C ALA A 303 -9.12 15.30 1.38
N CYS A 304 -9.90 16.34 1.11
CA CYS A 304 -9.35 17.58 0.57
C CYS A 304 -8.75 18.42 1.69
N PRO A 305 -7.44 18.68 1.71
CA PRO A 305 -6.82 19.50 2.74
C PRO A 305 -7.20 20.98 2.60
N LEU A 306 -7.82 21.37 1.49
CA LEU A 306 -8.27 22.74 1.18
C LEU A 306 -9.78 22.93 1.38
N GLN A 307 -10.52 21.89 1.81
CA GLN A 307 -11.98 21.90 1.90
C GLN A 307 -12.53 22.99 2.83
N ASN A 308 -11.74 23.35 3.85
CA ASN A 308 -12.12 24.43 4.78
C ASN A 308 -11.88 25.84 4.22
N ILE A 309 -11.25 25.95 3.06
CA ILE A 309 -10.92 27.22 2.39
C ILE A 309 -11.78 27.40 1.15
N HIS A 310 -12.07 26.32 0.43
CA HIS A 310 -12.82 26.32 -0.83
C HIS A 310 -13.83 25.18 -0.86
N ASP A 311 -15.01 25.44 -1.41
CA ASP A 311 -15.90 24.35 -1.80
C ASP A 311 -15.47 23.73 -3.16
N CYS A 312 -15.90 22.51 -3.42
CA CYS A 312 -15.52 21.81 -4.65
C CYS A 312 -16.21 22.35 -5.90
N ALA A 313 -17.31 23.12 -5.78
CA ALA A 313 -18.05 23.64 -6.89
C ALA A 313 -17.32 24.83 -7.56
N HIS A 314 -16.60 25.61 -6.77
CA HIS A 314 -15.88 26.79 -7.21
C HIS A 314 -14.35 26.64 -7.18
N CYS A 315 -13.86 25.40 -7.01
CA CYS A 315 -12.44 25.10 -6.91
C CYS A 315 -11.82 24.84 -8.28
N ASP A 316 -10.69 25.49 -8.58
CA ASP A 316 -9.88 25.26 -9.78
C ASP A 316 -9.04 23.96 -9.73
N LYS A 317 -9.25 23.13 -8.69
CA LYS A 317 -8.54 21.88 -8.41
C LYS A 317 -7.05 22.05 -8.08
N THR A 318 -6.67 23.26 -7.72
CA THR A 318 -5.32 23.62 -7.30
C THR A 318 -5.32 24.29 -5.93
N GLY A 319 -4.17 24.32 -5.29
CA GLY A 319 -3.99 25.05 -4.04
C GLY A 319 -2.60 24.91 -3.47
N VAL A 320 -2.39 25.50 -2.31
CA VAL A 320 -1.11 25.51 -1.62
C VAL A 320 -1.33 25.28 -0.13
N LEU A 321 -0.56 24.38 0.46
CA LEU A 321 -0.41 24.26 1.90
C LEU A 321 0.89 24.93 2.32
N THR A 322 0.83 25.70 3.41
CA THR A 322 2.02 26.37 3.95
C THR A 322 2.37 25.74 5.31
N ASP A 323 3.60 25.32 5.48
CA ASP A 323 4.10 24.76 6.74
C ASP A 323 4.54 25.87 7.73
N ARG A 324 4.98 25.45 8.93
CA ARG A 324 5.44 26.38 9.97
C ARG A 324 6.70 27.16 9.60
N LYS A 325 7.43 26.73 8.57
CA LYS A 325 8.63 27.39 8.02
C LYS A 325 8.31 28.22 6.78
N ALA A 326 7.03 28.54 6.54
CA ALA A 326 6.52 29.25 5.37
C ALA A 326 6.86 28.57 4.02
N LYS A 327 7.18 27.26 4.00
CA LYS A 327 7.34 26.50 2.75
C LYS A 327 5.97 26.20 2.14
N LYS A 328 5.85 26.43 0.85
CA LYS A 328 4.61 26.30 0.08
C LYS A 328 4.57 24.97 -0.65
N PHE A 329 3.69 24.08 -0.24
CA PHE A 329 3.49 22.75 -0.84
C PHE A 329 2.33 22.83 -1.83
N PRO A 330 2.57 22.71 -3.14
CA PRO A 330 1.50 22.70 -4.13
C PRO A 330 0.58 21.51 -3.96
N VAL A 331 -0.72 21.73 -4.15
CA VAL A 331 -1.75 20.71 -4.13
C VAL A 331 -2.44 20.65 -5.48
N ARG A 332 -2.64 19.46 -6.02
CA ARG A 332 -3.43 19.21 -7.24
C ARG A 332 -4.50 18.17 -6.94
N CYS A 333 -5.70 18.41 -7.45
CA CYS A 333 -6.82 17.49 -7.32
C CYS A 333 -7.12 16.83 -8.67
N GLY A 334 -7.16 15.51 -8.69
CA GLY A 334 -7.48 14.74 -9.89
C GLY A 334 -7.89 13.31 -9.55
N LEU A 335 -8.79 12.72 -10.32
CA LEU A 335 -9.22 11.31 -10.21
C LEU A 335 -9.63 10.89 -8.77
N GLY A 336 -10.30 11.80 -8.05
CA GLY A 336 -10.80 11.52 -6.69
C GLY A 336 -9.75 11.58 -5.58
N VAL A 337 -8.51 11.94 -5.90
CA VAL A 337 -7.43 12.14 -4.93
C VAL A 337 -6.81 13.52 -5.03
N ARG A 338 -6.13 13.95 -3.99
CA ARG A 338 -5.35 15.18 -3.92
C ARG A 338 -3.90 14.78 -3.72
N THR A 339 -3.03 15.30 -4.58
CA THR A 339 -1.59 15.09 -4.49
C THR A 339 -0.94 16.34 -3.93
N ILE A 340 -0.16 16.18 -2.88
CA ILE A 340 0.65 17.25 -2.28
C ILE A 340 2.07 17.04 -2.78
N TYR A 341 2.64 18.07 -3.40
CA TYR A 341 3.97 18.02 -4.00
C TYR A 341 5.03 18.70 -3.13
N ASN A 342 6.26 18.26 -3.29
CA ASN A 342 7.41 18.95 -2.69
C ASN A 342 7.52 20.38 -3.22
N PRO A 343 7.84 21.37 -2.36
CA PRO A 343 7.98 22.77 -2.76
C PRO A 343 8.99 23.01 -3.87
N VAL A 344 10.05 22.23 -3.90
CA VAL A 344 11.14 22.35 -4.87
C VAL A 344 11.28 21.06 -5.68
N PRO A 345 11.64 21.14 -6.98
CA PRO A 345 11.81 19.96 -7.81
C PRO A 345 13.11 19.22 -7.46
N ILE A 346 13.16 17.91 -7.74
CA ILE A 346 14.41 17.20 -7.96
C ILE A 346 15.02 17.73 -9.26
N TYR A 347 16.35 17.93 -9.29
CA TYR A 347 17.08 18.19 -10.52
C TYR A 347 18.41 17.42 -10.53
N MET A 348 18.63 16.66 -11.61
CA MET A 348 19.83 15.86 -11.88
C MET A 348 20.35 16.08 -13.31
N GLY A 349 19.77 17.03 -14.05
CA GLY A 349 20.11 17.28 -15.45
C GLY A 349 21.56 17.71 -15.66
N ASP A 350 22.13 18.45 -14.71
CA ASP A 350 23.54 18.89 -14.70
C ASP A 350 24.56 17.76 -14.34
N LYS A 351 24.08 16.57 -13.99
CA LYS A 351 24.90 15.43 -13.56
C LYS A 351 24.61 14.16 -14.37
N PRO A 352 24.82 14.16 -15.69
CA PRO A 352 24.36 13.08 -16.57
C PRO A 352 25.01 11.71 -16.29
N GLY A 353 26.15 11.69 -15.59
CA GLY A 353 26.88 10.46 -15.27
C GLY A 353 26.66 9.93 -13.85
N ALA A 354 25.97 10.69 -12.97
CA ALA A 354 25.97 10.42 -11.53
C ALA A 354 25.21 9.17 -11.10
N LEU A 355 24.19 8.74 -11.85
CA LEU A 355 23.34 7.59 -11.48
C LEU A 355 23.49 6.47 -12.52
N ALA A 356 23.63 5.23 -12.06
CA ALA A 356 23.83 4.06 -12.92
C ALA A 356 22.50 3.52 -13.49
N VAL A 357 21.90 4.22 -14.48
CA VAL A 357 20.62 3.89 -15.08
C VAL A 357 20.61 4.01 -16.61
N ASP A 358 19.65 3.39 -17.28
CA ASP A 358 19.52 3.41 -18.75
C ASP A 358 18.80 4.66 -19.24
N TYR A 359 17.84 5.20 -18.45
CA TYR A 359 17.10 6.39 -18.83
C TYR A 359 16.82 7.31 -17.65
N GLY A 360 16.58 8.58 -17.94
CA GLY A 360 16.07 9.56 -17.00
C GLY A 360 14.65 9.97 -17.35
N VAL A 361 13.83 10.28 -16.34
CA VAL A 361 12.48 10.81 -16.53
C VAL A 361 12.40 12.26 -16.00
N ALA A 362 12.02 13.18 -16.90
CA ALA A 362 11.60 14.52 -16.51
C ALA A 362 10.09 14.47 -16.24
N TYR A 363 9.70 14.71 -14.98
CA TYR A 363 8.34 14.52 -14.46
C TYR A 363 7.64 15.87 -14.25
N PHE A 364 7.00 16.39 -15.32
CA PHE A 364 6.29 17.68 -15.32
C PHE A 364 4.90 17.53 -14.72
N THR A 365 4.57 18.38 -13.77
CA THR A 365 3.28 18.39 -13.04
C THR A 365 2.69 19.78 -12.88
N LEU A 366 3.51 20.75 -12.51
CA LEU A 366 3.11 22.11 -12.17
C LEU A 366 3.45 23.11 -13.27
N GLU A 367 4.42 22.77 -14.07
CA GLU A 367 5.09 23.62 -15.05
C GLU A 367 4.17 23.98 -16.23
N SER A 368 4.36 25.15 -16.78
CA SER A 368 3.81 25.54 -18.07
C SER A 368 4.53 24.86 -19.23
N ARG A 369 4.02 25.00 -20.44
CA ARG A 369 4.67 24.51 -21.67
C ARG A 369 6.04 25.13 -21.88
N GLU A 370 6.15 26.42 -21.64
CA GLU A 370 7.37 27.21 -21.81
C GLU A 370 8.44 26.79 -20.79
N GLU A 371 8.05 26.65 -19.52
CA GLU A 371 8.95 26.16 -18.46
C GLU A 371 9.41 24.72 -18.76
N ALA A 372 8.52 23.86 -19.21
CA ALA A 372 8.87 22.50 -19.59
C ALA A 372 9.87 22.47 -20.77
N ALA A 373 9.73 23.34 -21.76
CA ALA A 373 10.67 23.47 -22.86
C ALA A 373 12.08 23.91 -22.38
N GLN A 374 12.14 24.91 -21.49
CA GLN A 374 13.39 25.42 -20.92
C GLN A 374 14.10 24.34 -20.10
N ILE A 375 13.35 23.61 -19.28
CA ILE A 375 13.89 22.53 -18.45
C ILE A 375 14.41 21.35 -19.31
N LEU A 376 13.69 20.96 -20.35
CA LEU A 376 14.15 19.94 -21.31
C LEU A 376 15.44 20.38 -22.01
N ASP A 377 15.57 21.66 -22.33
CA ASP A 377 16.79 22.22 -22.91
C ASP A 377 17.96 22.21 -21.90
N SER A 378 17.72 22.63 -20.67
CA SER A 378 18.71 22.57 -19.58
C SER A 378 19.20 21.14 -19.30
N ILE A 379 18.29 20.15 -19.33
CA ILE A 379 18.68 18.72 -19.15
C ILE A 379 19.56 18.27 -20.34
N ARG A 380 19.22 18.68 -21.56
CA ARG A 380 19.89 18.30 -22.78
C ARG A 380 21.30 18.91 -22.91
N THR A 381 21.45 20.14 -22.46
CA THR A 381 22.71 20.89 -22.44
C THR A 381 23.54 20.68 -21.16
N HIS A 382 22.97 19.92 -20.19
CA HIS A 382 23.57 19.73 -18.87
C HIS A 382 23.78 21.04 -18.09
N ALA A 383 22.94 22.00 -18.34
CA ALA A 383 22.99 23.31 -17.66
C ALA A 383 22.62 23.19 -16.17
N PRO A 384 23.15 24.04 -15.30
CA PRO A 384 22.66 24.16 -13.92
C PRO A 384 21.20 24.59 -13.91
N PHE A 385 20.48 24.18 -12.85
CA PHE A 385 19.08 24.61 -12.66
C PHE A 385 19.01 26.02 -12.12
N GLU A 386 18.16 26.83 -12.69
CA GLU A 386 17.88 28.17 -12.19
C GLU A 386 16.79 28.12 -11.12
N GLY A 387 17.12 28.47 -9.88
CA GLY A 387 16.19 28.48 -8.76
C GLY A 387 16.47 27.41 -7.71
N ASP A 388 15.55 27.31 -6.74
CA ASP A 388 15.66 26.32 -5.66
C ASP A 388 15.33 24.91 -6.19
N PHE A 389 16.20 23.95 -5.86
CA PHE A 389 16.01 22.53 -6.20
C PHE A 389 16.61 21.61 -5.14
N THR A 390 16.32 20.31 -5.26
CA THR A 390 16.91 19.26 -4.42
C THR A 390 17.51 18.15 -5.29
N ARG A 391 18.48 17.42 -4.74
CA ARG A 391 18.98 16.16 -5.32
C ARG A 391 18.14 14.95 -4.86
N GLY A 392 17.01 15.17 -4.18
CA GLY A 392 16.27 14.10 -3.55
C GLY A 392 17.12 13.37 -2.50
N LEU A 393 16.95 12.06 -2.44
CA LEU A 393 17.71 11.19 -1.54
C LEU A 393 18.87 10.46 -2.25
N TYR A 394 19.13 10.73 -3.52
CA TYR A 394 20.12 10.01 -4.33
C TYR A 394 21.52 9.96 -3.73
N PHE A 395 21.95 11.01 -3.01
CA PHE A 395 23.29 11.07 -2.39
C PHE A 395 23.27 10.91 -0.87
N LYS A 396 22.10 10.87 -0.24
CA LYS A 396 21.99 10.79 1.22
C LYS A 396 21.38 9.48 1.70
N GLY A 397 20.50 8.88 0.90
CA GLY A 397 19.69 7.73 1.30
C GLY A 397 18.58 8.07 2.31
N THR A 398 17.93 7.04 2.79
CA THR A 398 16.84 7.10 3.81
C THR A 398 17.33 6.63 5.18
N ASN A 399 18.43 7.16 5.70
CA ASN A 399 18.93 6.78 7.03
C ASN A 399 18.02 7.30 8.15
#